data_ed1553f315c2f935ca6ef3a11f270288
#
_entry.id   ed1553f315c2f935ca6ef3a11f270288
#
_cell.length_a   1.000
_cell.length_b   1.000
_cell.length_c   1.000
_cell.angle_alpha   90.00
_cell.angle_beta   90.00
_cell.angle_gamma   90.00
#
_symmetry.space_group_name_H-M   'P 1'
#
loop_
_entity.id
_entity.type
_entity.pdbx_description
1 polymer ?
#
loop_
_entity_poly.entity_id
_entity_poly.type
_entity_poly.pdbx_seq_one_letter_code
_entity_poly.pdbx_strand_id
1 'polypeptide(L)'
;MVAPIPAKRGRKPAVATAPATGQVQSLTRGLKLLEWIAESNGSVALTELAQQAGLPNSTTHRLLTTMQQQGFVRQVGELGHWAIGAHAFMVGSSFLQIGRAHV
;
A
#
# COMPACT_ATOMS: atom_id res chain seq x y z
N MET A 1 12.72 22.66 -25.14
CA MET A 1 12.55 22.47 -25.05
C MET A 1 12.44 22.09 -24.73
N VAL A 2 12.40 21.96 -24.44
CA VAL A 2 12.17 21.56 -24.17
C VAL A 2 11.99 21.17 -23.70
N ALA A 3 12.01 21.13 -23.49
CA ALA A 3 11.68 20.70 -23.04
C ALA A 3 11.54 20.28 -22.57
N PRO A 4 11.63 20.30 -22.56
CA PRO A 4 11.40 19.71 -22.09
C PRO A 4 11.45 19.16 -21.51
N ILE A 5 11.46 19.01 -21.37
CA ILE A 5 11.42 18.52 -21.01
C ILE A 5 11.63 18.08 -20.43
N PRO A 6 11.67 18.23 -20.44
CA PRO A 6 11.76 17.68 -19.93
C PRO A 6 12.03 17.17 -19.34
N ALA A 7 12.06 17.15 -19.35
CA ALA A 7 12.18 16.72 -19.03
C ALA A 7 12.41 16.36 -18.42
N LYS A 8 12.40 16.38 -18.42
CA LYS A 8 12.40 16.06 -18.14
C LYS A 8 12.44 15.75 -17.48
N ARG A 9 12.55 15.73 -17.64
CA ARG A 9 12.43 15.27 -17.37
C ARG A 9 12.63 14.83 -16.72
N GLY A 10 12.77 14.87 -16.71
CA GLY A 10 12.80 14.34 -16.49
C GLY A 10 13.18 13.67 -16.02
N ARG A 11 13.44 13.56 -16.02
CA ARG A 11 13.63 12.77 -15.93
C ARG A 11 14.21 12.30 -15.36
N LYS A 12 14.29 12.18 -15.12
CA LYS A 12 14.60 11.48 -14.83
C LYS A 12 15.13 11.01 -14.27
N PRO A 13 15.31 11.18 -14.24
CA PRO A 13 15.59 10.46 -13.78
C PRO A 13 15.82 9.85 -13.28
N ALA A 14 15.69 9.81 -13.00
CA ALA A 14 15.66 9.10 -12.69
C ALA A 14 15.82 8.42 -12.48
N VAL A 15 15.69 8.18 -12.34
CA VAL A 15 15.66 7.39 -12.36
C VAL A 15 16.15 6.66 -12.15
N ALA A 16 16.47 6.56 -12.12
CA ALA A 16 16.86 5.87 -12.04
C ALA A 16 17.25 5.26 -11.26
N THR A 17 17.31 5.18 -10.68
CA THR A 17 17.58 4.69 -9.92
C THR A 17 17.17 3.82 -9.52
N ALA A 18 16.78 3.79 -9.53
CA ALA A 18 16.28 3.07 -9.14
C ALA A 18 16.30 1.99 -9.34
N PRO A 19 16.64 1.66 -8.99
CA PRO A 19 16.73 0.52 -9.27
C PRO A 19 15.71 0.01 -9.49
N ALA A 20 15.58 0.22 -9.03
CA ALA A 20 14.85 -0.33 -9.20
C ALA A 20 14.16 -0.34 -10.11
N THR A 21 14.54 -0.12 -10.66
CA THR A 21 14.14 -0.58 -11.85
C THR A 21 12.67 -0.49 -12.00
N GLY A 22 12.17 0.72 -11.95
CA GLY A 22 10.79 0.95 -12.24
C GLY A 22 9.81 0.71 -11.13
N GLN A 23 10.29 0.43 -9.92
CA GLN A 23 9.39 0.26 -8.81
C GLN A 23 8.77 1.58 -8.39
N VAL A 24 7.49 1.53 -8.06
CA VAL A 24 6.80 2.68 -7.50
C VAL A 24 6.78 2.51 -5.99
N GLN A 25 7.51 3.37 -5.32
CA GLN A 25 7.78 3.22 -3.90
C GLN A 25 6.50 3.28 -3.06
N SER A 26 5.58 4.18 -3.41
CA SER A 26 4.34 4.29 -2.65
C SER A 26 3.52 3.02 -2.74
N LEU A 27 3.52 2.37 -3.89
CA LEU A 27 2.79 1.11 -4.04
C LEU A 27 3.43 0.03 -3.19
N THR A 28 4.75 -0.08 -3.22
CA THR A 28 5.47 -1.05 -2.39
C THR A 28 5.15 -0.83 -0.92
N ARG A 29 5.18 0.41 -0.49
CA ARG A 29 4.90 0.74 0.90
C ARG A 29 3.47 0.40 1.28
N GLY A 30 2.53 0.71 0.40
CA GLY A 30 1.12 0.38 0.66
C GLY A 30 0.89 -1.11 0.80
N LEU A 31 1.48 -1.90 -0.08
CA LEU A 31 1.34 -3.34 -0.02
C LEU A 31 1.97 -3.91 1.24
N LYS A 32 3.10 -3.35 1.69
CA LYS A 32 3.71 -3.78 2.94
C LYS A 32 2.81 -3.47 4.13
N LEU A 33 2.21 -2.29 4.14
CA LEU A 33 1.27 -1.94 5.22
C LEU A 33 0.12 -2.94 5.25
N LEU A 34 -0.40 -3.30 4.09
CA LEU A 34 -1.49 -4.26 4.02
C LEU A 34 -1.08 -5.61 4.61
N GLU A 35 0.12 -6.08 4.29
CA GLU A 35 0.62 -7.33 4.82
C GLU A 35 0.74 -7.28 6.35
N TRP A 36 1.27 -6.19 6.88
CA TRP A 36 1.45 -6.07 8.33
C TRP A 36 0.11 -6.03 9.05
N ILE A 37 -0.88 -5.36 8.46
CA ILE A 37 -2.23 -5.37 9.03
C ILE A 37 -2.78 -6.79 9.05
N ALA A 38 -2.58 -7.53 7.97
CA ALA A 38 -3.08 -8.90 7.88
C ALA A 38 -2.40 -9.81 8.90
N GLU A 39 -1.14 -9.53 9.22
CA GLU A 39 -0.41 -10.34 10.20
C GLU A 39 -0.72 -9.96 11.64
N SER A 40 -1.41 -8.86 11.85
CA SER A 40 -1.77 -8.43 13.19
C SER A 40 -2.94 -9.26 13.72
N ASN A 41 -3.32 -9.01 14.98
CA ASN A 41 -4.43 -9.73 15.60
C ASN A 41 -5.77 -9.09 15.28
N GLY A 42 -5.96 -8.65 14.07
CA GLY A 42 -7.22 -8.10 13.60
C GLY A 42 -7.16 -6.62 13.31
N SER A 43 -6.45 -5.86 14.11
CA SER A 43 -6.31 -4.43 13.86
C SER A 43 -5.03 -3.93 14.49
N VAL A 44 -4.57 -2.78 14.01
CA VAL A 44 -3.30 -2.23 14.47
C VAL A 44 -3.35 -0.72 14.40
N ALA A 45 -2.66 -0.07 15.32
CA ALA A 45 -2.64 1.39 15.42
C ALA A 45 -1.77 2.00 14.33
N LEU A 46 -2.13 3.21 13.92
CA LEU A 46 -1.35 3.96 12.94
C LEU A 46 0.11 4.09 13.35
N THR A 47 0.35 4.41 14.61
CA THR A 47 1.71 4.64 15.08
C THR A 47 2.57 3.38 14.97
N GLU A 48 1.99 2.23 15.23
CA GLU A 48 2.72 0.98 15.09
C GLU A 48 3.08 0.71 13.64
N LEU A 49 2.14 0.94 12.74
CA LEU A 49 2.39 0.76 11.32
C LEU A 49 3.47 1.70 10.82
N ALA A 50 3.41 2.97 11.26
CA ALA A 50 4.38 3.96 10.84
C ALA A 50 5.78 3.58 11.33
N GLN A 51 5.89 3.11 12.56
CA GLN A 51 7.18 2.68 13.09
C GLN A 51 7.73 1.48 12.32
N GLN A 52 6.87 0.54 12.03
CA GLN A 52 7.28 -0.66 11.31
C GLN A 52 7.74 -0.32 9.90
N ALA A 53 7.07 0.65 9.28
CA ALA A 53 7.42 1.08 7.93
C ALA A 53 8.61 2.04 7.90
N GLY A 54 8.97 2.61 9.03
CA GLY A 54 10.00 3.64 9.07
C GLY A 54 9.56 4.92 8.40
N LEU A 55 8.28 5.26 8.50
CA LEU A 55 7.71 6.41 7.82
C LEU A 55 7.06 7.34 8.83
N PRO A 56 6.96 8.64 8.50
CA PRO A 56 6.19 9.55 9.33
C PRO A 56 4.73 9.13 9.41
N ASN A 57 4.08 9.48 10.52
CA ASN A 57 2.66 9.17 10.69
C ASN A 57 1.82 9.75 9.56
N SER A 58 2.13 10.97 9.12
CA SER A 58 1.34 11.61 8.07
C SER A 58 1.43 10.85 6.74
N THR A 59 2.62 10.39 6.38
CA THR A 59 2.79 9.61 5.16
C THR A 59 2.05 8.28 5.25
N THR A 60 2.19 7.60 6.38
CA THR A 60 1.51 6.34 6.60
C THR A 60 0.01 6.52 6.54
N HIS A 61 -0.50 7.57 7.17
CA HIS A 61 -1.93 7.86 7.16
C HIS A 61 -2.44 8.10 5.74
N ARG A 62 -1.68 8.81 4.92
CA ARG A 62 -2.08 9.06 3.53
C ARG A 62 -2.16 7.77 2.73
N LEU A 63 -1.20 6.88 2.93
CA LEU A 63 -1.24 5.59 2.25
C LEU A 63 -2.46 4.78 2.69
N LEU A 64 -2.72 4.77 3.99
CA LEU A 64 -3.84 4.00 4.53
C LEU A 64 -5.17 4.57 4.08
N THR A 65 -5.33 5.90 4.08
CA THR A 65 -6.60 6.48 3.62
C THR A 65 -6.82 6.25 2.14
N THR A 66 -5.74 6.22 1.35
CA THR A 66 -5.87 5.89 -0.07
C THR A 66 -6.37 4.45 -0.23
N MET A 67 -5.79 3.53 0.52
CA MET A 67 -6.25 2.14 0.47
C MET A 67 -7.66 1.99 1.02
N GLN A 68 -8.03 2.80 2.01
CA GLN A 68 -9.37 2.78 2.56
C GLN A 68 -10.40 3.20 1.51
N GLN A 69 -10.07 4.20 0.71
CA GLN A 69 -10.95 4.64 -0.37
C GLN A 69 -11.21 3.53 -1.37
N GLN A 70 -10.25 2.65 -1.53
CA GLN A 70 -10.38 1.52 -2.45
C GLN A 70 -10.98 0.29 -1.77
N GLY A 71 -11.26 0.36 -0.48
CA GLY A 71 -11.87 -0.74 0.24
C GLY A 71 -10.91 -1.81 0.71
N PHE A 72 -9.61 -1.58 0.63
CA PHE A 72 -8.62 -2.58 1.01
C PHE A 72 -8.33 -2.58 2.50
N VAL A 73 -8.54 -1.46 3.17
CA VAL A 73 -8.41 -1.37 4.62
C VAL A 73 -9.60 -0.62 5.17
N ARG A 74 -9.84 -0.77 6.46
CA ARG A 74 -10.92 -0.08 7.16
C ARG A 74 -10.46 0.24 8.56
N GLN A 75 -11.15 1.16 9.19
CA GLN A 75 -10.88 1.51 10.58
C GLN A 75 -11.91 0.85 11.47
N VAL A 76 -11.48 0.33 12.60
CA VAL A 76 -12.35 -0.38 13.53
C VAL A 76 -12.14 0.15 14.93
N GLY A 77 -13.20 0.04 15.74
CA GLY A 77 -13.14 0.43 17.14
C GLY A 77 -13.14 1.92 17.33
N GLU A 78 -13.19 2.31 18.59
CA GLU A 78 -13.26 3.74 18.94
C GLU A 78 -11.95 4.44 18.65
N LEU A 79 -10.84 3.72 18.71
CA LEU A 79 -9.53 4.30 18.47
C LEU A 79 -9.19 4.37 16.99
N GLY A 80 -10.03 3.81 16.14
CA GLY A 80 -9.80 3.89 14.70
C GLY A 80 -8.60 3.11 14.23
N HIS A 81 -8.37 1.94 14.82
CA HIS A 81 -7.28 1.08 14.37
C HIS A 81 -7.56 0.55 12.97
N TRP A 82 -6.51 0.19 12.26
CA TRP A 82 -6.61 -0.23 10.88
C TRP A 82 -6.72 -1.74 10.78
N ALA A 83 -7.63 -2.20 9.93
CA ALA A 83 -7.90 -3.62 9.71
C ALA A 83 -8.06 -3.86 8.22
N ILE A 84 -8.02 -5.13 7.84
CA ILE A 84 -8.23 -5.52 6.44
C ILE A 84 -9.65 -5.19 6.03
N GLY A 85 -9.81 -4.61 4.85
CA GLY A 85 -11.12 -4.27 4.31
C GLY A 85 -11.67 -5.37 3.42
N ALA A 86 -12.99 -5.29 3.16
CA ALA A 86 -13.68 -6.34 2.43
C ALA A 86 -13.13 -6.53 1.01
N HIS A 87 -12.71 -5.45 0.37
CA HIS A 87 -12.23 -5.57 -1.01
C HIS A 87 -10.94 -6.38 -1.08
N ALA A 88 -10.07 -6.23 -0.07
CA ALA A 88 -8.84 -7.03 -0.04
C ALA A 88 -9.17 -8.51 0.09
N PHE A 89 -10.17 -8.84 0.90
CA PHE A 89 -10.62 -10.22 1.03
C PHE A 89 -11.15 -10.75 -0.29
N MET A 90 -11.95 -9.95 -0.99
CA MET A 90 -12.52 -10.38 -2.27
C MET A 90 -11.43 -10.65 -3.30
N VAL A 91 -10.45 -9.76 -3.38
CA VAL A 91 -9.35 -9.94 -4.31
C VAL A 91 -8.57 -11.20 -3.96
N GLY A 92 -8.26 -11.37 -2.68
CA GLY A 92 -7.50 -12.55 -2.26
C GLY A 92 -8.24 -13.85 -2.47
N SER A 93 -9.54 -13.85 -2.29
CA SER A 93 -10.32 -15.09 -2.42
C SER A 93 -10.40 -15.58 -3.86
N SER A 94 -10.17 -14.70 -4.83
CA SER A 94 -10.17 -15.13 -6.22
C SER A 94 -9.04 -16.13 -6.49
N PHE A 95 -7.96 -16.04 -5.73
CA PHE A 95 -6.88 -17.02 -5.83
C PHE A 95 -7.39 -18.43 -5.51
N LEU A 96 -8.21 -18.54 -4.48
CA LEU A 96 -8.77 -19.84 -4.10
C LEU A 96 -9.72 -20.39 -5.17
N GLN A 97 -10.50 -19.50 -5.79
CA GLN A 97 -11.41 -19.91 -6.84
C GLN A 97 -10.65 -20.42 -8.06
N ILE A 98 -9.56 -19.75 -8.40
CA ILE A 98 -8.73 -20.21 -9.51
C ILE A 98 -8.16 -21.59 -9.21
N GLY A 99 -7.68 -21.80 -7.98
CA GLY A 99 -7.16 -23.08 -7.58
C GLY A 99 -8.20 -24.18 -7.70
N ARG A 100 -9.42 -23.89 -7.27
CA ARG A 100 -10.50 -24.87 -7.37
C ARG A 100 -10.86 -25.19 -8.81
N ALA A 101 -10.82 -24.16 -9.67
CA ALA A 101 -11.18 -24.36 -11.07
C ALA A 101 -10.21 -25.29 -11.77
N HIS A 102 -9.00 -25.42 -11.24
CA HIS A 102 -7.99 -26.25 -11.87
C HIS A 102 -7.96 -27.66 -11.27
N VAL A 103 -8.77 -27.90 -10.28
CA VAL A 103 -8.88 -29.23 -9.69
C VAL A 103 -9.98 -30.03 -10.36
#